data_de3210dc833ffe9692fe865242f7aa70
#
_entry.id   de3210dc833ffe9692fe865242f7aa70
#
_cell.length_a   1.000
_cell.length_b   1.000
_cell.length_c   1.000
_cell.angle_alpha   90.00
_cell.angle_beta   90.00
_cell.angle_gamma   90.00
#
_symmetry.space_group_name_H-M   'P 1'
#
loop_
_entity.id
_entity.type
_entity.pdbx_description
1 polymer ?
#
loop_
_entity_poly.entity_id
_entity_poly.type
_entity_poly.pdbx_seq_one_letter_code
_entity_poly.pdbx_strand_id
1 'polypeptide(L)'
;MSHHELSHEQQEIRALARRFADERIAPHAAEWDRGHVFPRELFSELGELGLMGVCVPEEEGGAGADFLSYVLVLEELSRADAGVGVTVAVHTSACTLPLLAHGSPYVPALAAGEEIGAFALTEAGSGSDASAMRTRADADGRITGTKQWITNGSYASTFLVFAREERGIGAFVVRAGADGFAAVREEEKLGLNSSSTADLAFEATPAERLGEPGKGMRIALTTLDGGRIGIAAQAVGIAQAALDMATASAKERSAFGGPIARFQAIQHKLADMQTEIEAARALTWRAARLKQSGHPHTVEGAQAKLFASAVARRQTGEAIQVLGGYGYTKEFPAERYYRDAKVTEIYEGTSEIQKLVIARALLGEAMRSPPGGAI
;
A
#
# COMPACT_ATOMS: atom_id res chain seq x y z
N MET A 1 4.91 -28.99 8.57
CA MET A 1 4.01 -27.86 8.82
C MET A 1 3.23 -27.63 7.52
N SER A 2 1.93 -27.47 7.61
CA SER A 2 1.14 -27.17 6.40
C SER A 2 1.59 -25.79 5.89
N HIS A 3 1.70 -25.61 4.59
CA HIS A 3 2.14 -24.36 3.97
C HIS A 3 1.20 -23.16 4.24
N HIS A 4 0.15 -23.34 5.05
CA HIS A 4 -0.86 -22.35 5.38
C HIS A 4 -0.82 -21.86 6.84
N GLU A 5 -0.05 -22.49 7.71
CA GLU A 5 0.04 -22.11 9.11
C GLU A 5 1.08 -21.02 9.32
N LEU A 6 0.72 -20.03 10.16
CA LEU A 6 1.64 -19.00 10.62
C LEU A 6 2.57 -19.58 11.68
N SER A 7 3.84 -19.14 11.70
CA SER A 7 4.76 -19.42 12.79
C SER A 7 4.27 -18.75 14.08
N HIS A 8 4.82 -19.16 15.24
CA HIS A 8 4.51 -18.53 16.53
C HIS A 8 4.85 -17.02 16.50
N GLU A 9 6.02 -16.66 15.98
CA GLU A 9 6.45 -15.28 15.80
C GLU A 9 5.49 -14.47 14.93
N GLN A 10 5.09 -15.00 13.76
CA GLN A 10 4.13 -14.35 12.89
C GLN A 10 2.78 -14.13 13.58
N GLN A 11 2.33 -15.09 14.41
CA GLN A 11 1.11 -14.95 15.20
C GLN A 11 1.23 -13.86 16.27
N GLU A 12 2.37 -13.77 16.95
CA GLU A 12 2.64 -12.74 17.97
C GLU A 12 2.71 -11.34 17.35
N ILE A 13 3.42 -11.17 16.24
CA ILE A 13 3.51 -9.90 15.50
C ILE A 13 2.11 -9.47 15.03
N ARG A 14 1.33 -10.38 14.46
CA ARG A 14 -0.05 -10.10 14.05
C ARG A 14 -0.91 -9.69 15.25
N ALA A 15 -0.81 -10.40 16.37
CA ALA A 15 -1.57 -10.09 17.58
C ALA A 15 -1.17 -8.72 18.17
N LEU A 16 0.11 -8.36 18.13
CA LEU A 16 0.60 -7.04 18.53
C LEU A 16 -0.01 -5.95 17.65
N ALA A 17 0.09 -6.10 16.32
CA ALA A 17 -0.46 -5.15 15.36
C ALA A 17 -1.99 -5.00 15.54
N ARG A 18 -2.72 -6.10 15.77
CA ARG A 18 -4.16 -6.08 16.03
C ARG A 18 -4.49 -5.30 17.29
N ARG A 19 -3.83 -5.58 18.41
CA ARG A 19 -4.07 -4.83 19.67
C ARG A 19 -3.82 -3.34 19.47
N PHE A 20 -2.68 -2.99 18.87
CA PHE A 20 -2.38 -1.59 18.56
C PHE A 20 -3.45 -0.95 17.68
N ALA A 21 -3.88 -1.64 16.62
CA ALA A 21 -4.90 -1.17 15.71
C ALA A 21 -6.25 -0.96 16.41
N ASP A 22 -6.66 -1.89 17.28
CA ASP A 22 -7.93 -1.80 18.02
C ASP A 22 -7.91 -0.71 19.11
N GLU A 23 -6.76 -0.48 19.77
CA GLU A 23 -6.64 0.45 20.89
C GLU A 23 -6.27 1.88 20.45
N ARG A 24 -5.43 2.03 19.41
CA ARG A 24 -4.83 3.32 19.02
C ARG A 24 -5.33 3.87 17.70
N ILE A 25 -5.85 3.04 16.79
CA ILE A 25 -6.28 3.47 15.45
C ILE A 25 -7.81 3.50 15.35
N ALA A 26 -8.49 2.39 15.60
CA ALA A 26 -9.92 2.26 15.36
C ALA A 26 -10.77 3.32 16.06
N PRO A 27 -10.48 3.73 17.33
CA PRO A 27 -11.26 4.76 18.02
C PRO A 27 -11.21 6.14 17.35
N HIS A 28 -10.14 6.45 16.62
CA HIS A 28 -9.88 7.77 16.04
C HIS A 28 -10.12 7.83 14.52
N ALA A 29 -10.23 6.68 13.86
CA ALA A 29 -10.26 6.58 12.40
C ALA A 29 -11.40 7.40 11.75
N ALA A 30 -12.58 7.48 12.39
CA ALA A 30 -13.69 8.30 11.90
C ALA A 30 -13.45 9.82 12.04
N GLU A 31 -12.71 10.24 13.05
CA GLU A 31 -12.31 11.63 13.25
C GLU A 31 -11.25 12.02 12.21
N TRP A 32 -10.23 11.19 12.04
CA TRP A 32 -9.17 11.43 11.05
C TRP A 32 -9.71 11.50 9.61
N ASP A 33 -10.64 10.58 9.24
CA ASP A 33 -11.27 10.64 7.91
C ASP A 33 -12.04 11.94 7.71
N ARG A 34 -12.85 12.36 8.68
CA ARG A 34 -13.66 13.57 8.57
C ARG A 34 -12.83 14.86 8.58
N GLY A 35 -11.77 14.88 9.39
CA GLY A 35 -10.89 16.05 9.58
C GLY A 35 -9.72 16.08 8.60
N HIS A 36 -9.53 15.06 7.77
CA HIS A 36 -8.34 14.90 6.92
C HIS A 36 -7.05 14.99 7.75
N VAL A 37 -7.03 14.31 8.90
CA VAL A 37 -5.94 14.37 9.87
C VAL A 37 -4.93 13.26 9.62
N PHE A 38 -3.68 13.63 9.36
CA PHE A 38 -2.57 12.70 9.33
C PHE A 38 -2.03 12.50 10.76
N PRO A 39 -2.13 11.31 11.36
CA PRO A 39 -1.74 11.07 12.76
C PRO A 39 -0.23 10.84 12.91
N ARG A 40 0.58 11.91 12.80
CA ARG A 40 2.06 11.81 12.74
C ARG A 40 2.67 11.05 13.92
N GLU A 41 2.20 11.31 15.14
CA GLU A 41 2.69 10.70 16.38
C GLU A 41 2.48 9.19 16.42
N LEU A 42 1.40 8.70 15.79
CA LEU A 42 1.07 7.28 15.72
C LEU A 42 2.21 6.46 15.05
N PHE A 43 2.88 7.03 14.05
CA PHE A 43 3.96 6.33 13.34
C PHE A 43 5.23 6.22 14.18
N SER A 44 5.47 7.15 15.10
CA SER A 44 6.54 7.02 16.10
C SER A 44 6.21 5.92 17.11
N GLU A 45 4.96 5.84 17.59
CA GLU A 45 4.51 4.75 18.46
C GLU A 45 4.62 3.38 17.75
N LEU A 46 4.26 3.30 16.45
CA LEU A 46 4.47 2.08 15.65
C LEU A 46 5.96 1.72 15.53
N GLY A 47 6.83 2.73 15.40
CA GLY A 47 8.28 2.56 15.37
C GLY A 47 8.83 1.97 16.67
N GLU A 48 8.39 2.50 17.84
CA GLU A 48 8.78 1.98 19.17
C GLU A 48 8.41 0.49 19.36
N LEU A 49 7.37 0.03 18.66
CA LEU A 49 6.96 -1.38 18.64
C LEU A 49 7.65 -2.20 17.53
N GLY A 50 8.55 -1.62 16.74
CA GLY A 50 9.22 -2.25 15.60
C GLY A 50 8.31 -2.44 14.37
N LEU A 51 7.09 -1.88 14.37
CA LEU A 51 6.11 -2.09 13.31
C LEU A 51 6.34 -1.21 12.06
N MET A 52 7.21 -0.19 12.13
CA MET A 52 7.67 0.58 10.97
C MET A 52 8.82 -0.12 10.23
N GLY A 53 9.63 -0.91 10.93
CA GLY A 53 10.78 -1.65 10.42
C GLY A 53 10.66 -3.18 10.49
N VAL A 54 9.44 -3.74 10.35
CA VAL A 54 9.17 -5.19 10.58
C VAL A 54 10.17 -6.10 9.87
N CYS A 55 10.42 -5.87 8.58
CA CYS A 55 11.30 -6.70 7.77
C CYS A 55 12.66 -6.02 7.46
N VAL A 56 13.04 -5.04 8.24
CA VAL A 56 14.38 -4.46 8.26
C VAL A 56 15.22 -5.23 9.27
N PRO A 57 16.49 -5.63 8.96
CA PRO A 57 17.35 -6.35 9.90
C PRO A 57 17.58 -5.58 11.20
N GLU A 58 17.82 -6.30 12.30
CA GLU A 58 18.06 -5.69 13.63
C GLU A 58 19.31 -4.78 13.63
N GLU A 59 20.35 -5.15 12.90
CA GLU A 59 21.57 -4.34 12.74
C GLU A 59 21.33 -3.00 12.02
N GLU A 60 20.22 -2.88 11.30
CA GLU A 60 19.76 -1.66 10.62
C GLU A 60 18.60 -0.98 11.38
N GLY A 61 18.36 -1.37 12.63
CA GLY A 61 17.35 -0.76 13.50
C GLY A 61 15.92 -1.28 13.34
N GLY A 62 15.71 -2.37 12.59
CA GLY A 62 14.40 -2.99 12.39
C GLY A 62 14.12 -4.13 13.36
N ALA A 63 12.99 -4.83 13.15
CA ALA A 63 12.57 -5.98 13.95
C ALA A 63 13.13 -7.34 13.44
N GLY A 64 13.77 -7.38 12.28
CA GLY A 64 14.38 -8.58 11.70
C GLY A 64 13.38 -9.68 11.29
N ALA A 65 12.08 -9.40 11.30
CA ALA A 65 11.04 -10.36 10.95
C ALA A 65 10.92 -10.57 9.43
N ASP A 66 10.14 -11.55 9.01
CA ASP A 66 9.98 -11.89 7.61
C ASP A 66 8.97 -10.99 6.87
N PHE A 67 8.95 -11.09 5.53
CA PHE A 67 8.05 -10.27 4.70
C PHE A 67 6.57 -10.63 4.89
N LEU A 68 6.23 -11.87 5.28
CA LEU A 68 4.85 -12.23 5.62
C LEU A 68 4.41 -11.54 6.90
N SER A 69 5.28 -11.40 7.90
CA SER A 69 5.00 -10.63 9.12
C SER A 69 4.61 -9.18 8.80
N TYR A 70 5.34 -8.51 7.88
CA TYR A 70 4.95 -7.19 7.38
C TYR A 70 3.55 -7.19 6.73
N VAL A 71 3.24 -8.18 5.92
CA VAL A 71 1.91 -8.33 5.30
C VAL A 71 0.81 -8.47 6.35
N LEU A 72 1.06 -9.25 7.41
CA LEU A 72 0.12 -9.42 8.54
C LEU A 72 -0.10 -8.10 9.29
N VAL A 73 0.96 -7.32 9.51
CA VAL A 73 0.85 -5.97 10.10
C VAL A 73 -0.03 -5.08 9.24
N LEU A 74 0.20 -5.04 7.92
CA LEU A 74 -0.61 -4.24 7.01
C LEU A 74 -2.09 -4.64 7.00
N GLU A 75 -2.40 -5.93 7.05
CA GLU A 75 -3.80 -6.39 7.15
C GLU A 75 -4.48 -5.82 8.40
N GLU A 76 -3.82 -5.90 9.57
CA GLU A 76 -4.42 -5.46 10.83
C GLU A 76 -4.53 -3.92 10.92
N LEU A 77 -3.51 -3.18 10.51
CA LEU A 77 -3.56 -1.71 10.46
C LEU A 77 -4.66 -1.22 9.50
N SER A 78 -4.72 -1.82 8.30
CA SER A 78 -5.70 -1.44 7.27
C SER A 78 -7.13 -1.84 7.63
N ARG A 79 -7.32 -2.86 8.46
CA ARG A 79 -8.62 -3.21 9.04
C ARG A 79 -9.17 -2.10 9.94
N ALA A 80 -8.32 -1.43 10.70
CA ALA A 80 -8.70 -0.32 11.55
C ALA A 80 -8.81 1.00 10.77
N ASP A 81 -7.77 1.32 9.97
CA ASP A 81 -7.74 2.49 9.10
C ASP A 81 -6.83 2.26 7.88
N ALA A 82 -7.40 2.33 6.69
CA ALA A 82 -6.69 2.06 5.45
C ALA A 82 -5.66 3.15 5.09
N GLY A 83 -5.84 4.39 5.56
CA GLY A 83 -4.88 5.48 5.38
C GLY A 83 -3.62 5.29 6.21
N VAL A 84 -3.75 4.80 7.45
CA VAL A 84 -2.60 4.37 8.26
C VAL A 84 -1.90 3.18 7.59
N GLY A 85 -2.67 2.19 7.11
CA GLY A 85 -2.11 1.03 6.40
C GLY A 85 -1.29 1.42 5.18
N VAL A 86 -1.78 2.31 4.30
CA VAL A 86 -1.02 2.74 3.10
C VAL A 86 0.21 3.56 3.45
N THR A 87 0.15 4.38 4.51
CA THR A 87 1.31 5.13 4.98
C THR A 87 2.46 4.19 5.32
N VAL A 88 2.20 3.14 6.11
CA VAL A 88 3.19 2.10 6.46
C VAL A 88 3.59 1.29 5.21
N ALA A 89 2.64 0.97 4.32
CA ALA A 89 2.94 0.20 3.11
C ALA A 89 3.96 0.91 2.21
N VAL A 90 3.74 2.18 1.90
CA VAL A 90 4.64 2.98 1.05
C VAL A 90 5.96 3.27 1.78
N HIS A 91 5.90 3.63 3.06
CA HIS A 91 7.08 3.84 3.88
C HIS A 91 8.01 2.63 3.84
N THR A 92 7.51 1.44 4.13
CA THR A 92 8.33 0.23 4.24
C THR A 92 8.71 -0.31 2.86
N SER A 93 7.72 -0.73 2.05
CA SER A 93 8.01 -1.48 0.81
C SER A 93 8.53 -0.61 -0.33
N ALA A 94 8.11 0.66 -0.39
CA ALA A 94 8.43 1.51 -1.52
C ALA A 94 9.57 2.51 -1.24
N CYS A 95 9.91 2.75 0.02
CA CYS A 95 11.04 3.62 0.39
C CYS A 95 12.11 2.87 1.20
N THR A 96 11.80 2.37 2.39
CA THR A 96 12.80 1.81 3.30
C THR A 96 13.53 0.60 2.71
N LEU A 97 12.80 -0.39 2.16
CA LEU A 97 13.44 -1.59 1.59
C LEU A 97 14.31 -1.33 0.35
N PRO A 98 13.94 -0.48 -0.61
CA PRO A 98 14.86 -0.07 -1.68
C PRO A 98 16.11 0.64 -1.16
N LEU A 99 15.99 1.49 -0.14
CA LEU A 99 17.12 2.16 0.49
C LEU A 99 18.03 1.16 1.20
N LEU A 100 17.47 0.21 1.95
CA LEU A 100 18.20 -0.90 2.58
C LEU A 100 19.00 -1.72 1.55
N ALA A 101 18.37 -2.09 0.43
CA ALA A 101 19.01 -2.88 -0.62
C ALA A 101 20.22 -2.17 -1.27
N HIS A 102 20.38 -0.86 -1.06
CA HIS A 102 21.47 -0.05 -1.59
C HIS A 102 22.37 0.56 -0.51
N GLY A 103 22.23 0.11 0.75
CA GLY A 103 23.09 0.53 1.87
C GLY A 103 22.94 2.01 2.24
N SER A 104 21.74 2.56 2.14
CA SER A 104 21.48 3.97 2.47
C SER A 104 21.56 4.23 3.98
N PRO A 105 22.20 5.31 4.43
CA PRO A 105 22.34 5.63 5.86
C PRO A 105 21.05 6.08 6.53
N TYR A 106 19.96 6.26 5.78
CA TYR A 106 18.67 6.72 6.31
C TYR A 106 17.78 5.59 6.82
N VAL A 107 18.16 4.33 6.58
CA VAL A 107 17.36 3.15 6.95
C VAL A 107 17.07 3.07 8.46
N PRO A 108 18.03 3.29 9.38
CA PRO A 108 17.77 3.18 10.81
C PRO A 108 16.68 4.13 11.31
N ALA A 109 16.70 5.41 10.91
CA ALA A 109 15.71 6.40 11.31
C ALA A 109 14.31 6.09 10.73
N LEU A 110 14.26 5.52 9.51
CA LEU A 110 13.02 5.05 8.90
C LEU A 110 12.49 3.82 9.66
N ALA A 111 13.33 2.83 9.94
CA ALA A 111 12.93 1.62 10.65
C ALA A 111 12.41 1.90 12.07
N ALA A 112 13.01 2.88 12.75
CA ALA A 112 12.58 3.35 14.07
C ALA A 112 11.29 4.21 14.05
N GLY A 113 10.75 4.57 12.88
CA GLY A 113 9.58 5.44 12.77
C GLY A 113 9.84 6.93 13.12
N GLU A 114 11.10 7.29 13.37
CA GLU A 114 11.53 8.67 13.58
C GLU A 114 11.31 9.50 12.31
N GLU A 115 11.53 8.87 11.16
CA GLU A 115 11.29 9.42 9.84
C GLU A 115 10.23 8.62 9.08
N ILE A 116 9.57 9.30 8.13
CA ILE A 116 8.65 8.67 7.18
C ILE A 116 9.26 8.73 5.79
N GLY A 117 9.14 7.63 5.03
CA GLY A 117 9.58 7.52 3.66
C GLY A 117 8.46 7.72 2.65
N ALA A 118 8.81 8.24 1.48
CA ALA A 118 7.91 8.40 0.34
C ALA A 118 8.55 7.92 -0.96
N PHE A 119 7.70 7.52 -1.93
CA PHE A 119 8.10 7.03 -3.25
C PHE A 119 7.57 7.96 -4.34
N ALA A 120 8.45 8.68 -4.99
CA ALA A 120 8.13 9.76 -5.92
C ALA A 120 8.46 9.38 -7.38
N LEU A 121 7.57 8.60 -8.00
CA LEU A 121 7.69 8.13 -9.40
C LEU A 121 6.77 8.90 -10.33
N THR A 122 5.48 9.01 -9.98
CA THR A 122 4.38 9.47 -10.83
C THR A 122 4.44 10.98 -11.12
N GLU A 123 4.08 11.36 -12.34
CA GLU A 123 3.88 12.74 -12.78
C GLU A 123 2.50 12.90 -13.43
N ALA A 124 2.02 14.12 -13.64
CA ALA A 124 0.73 14.40 -14.26
C ALA A 124 0.53 13.71 -15.63
N GLY A 125 1.61 13.56 -16.39
CA GLY A 125 1.61 12.90 -17.71
C GLY A 125 2.22 11.50 -17.73
N SER A 126 2.58 10.92 -16.58
CA SER A 126 3.35 9.67 -16.47
C SER A 126 2.95 8.88 -15.22
N GLY A 127 1.85 8.14 -15.34
CA GLY A 127 1.40 7.17 -14.32
C GLY A 127 1.76 5.75 -14.73
N SER A 128 0.84 5.05 -15.43
CA SER A 128 1.08 3.68 -15.92
C SER A 128 2.25 3.56 -16.88
N ASP A 129 2.48 4.61 -17.71
CA ASP A 129 3.72 4.75 -18.50
C ASP A 129 4.75 5.56 -17.70
N ALA A 130 5.35 4.94 -16.69
CA ALA A 130 6.36 5.58 -15.86
C ALA A 130 7.61 5.98 -16.67
N SER A 131 7.85 5.37 -17.83
CA SER A 131 8.98 5.69 -18.69
C SER A 131 8.85 7.06 -19.36
N ALA A 132 7.66 7.63 -19.44
CA ALA A 132 7.38 8.94 -20.04
C ALA A 132 7.63 10.13 -19.09
N MET A 133 8.17 9.91 -17.88
CA MET A 133 8.47 10.98 -16.91
C MET A 133 9.33 12.10 -17.52
N ARG A 134 9.14 13.33 -17.02
CA ARG A 134 9.83 14.55 -17.49
C ARG A 134 10.78 15.16 -16.47
N THR A 135 10.61 14.85 -15.18
CA THR A 135 11.56 15.25 -14.13
C THR A 135 12.95 14.83 -14.50
N ARG A 136 13.93 15.72 -14.33
CA ARG A 136 15.33 15.53 -14.79
C ARG A 136 16.29 15.69 -13.64
N ALA A 137 17.37 14.93 -13.66
CA ALA A 137 18.57 15.15 -12.89
C ALA A 137 19.68 15.64 -13.80
N ASP A 138 20.39 16.70 -13.41
CA ASP A 138 21.58 17.19 -14.13
C ASP A 138 22.83 16.37 -13.77
N ALA A 139 23.99 16.80 -14.34
CA ALA A 139 25.27 16.10 -14.14
C ALA A 139 25.73 16.14 -12.66
N ASP A 140 25.32 17.15 -11.89
CA ASP A 140 25.66 17.32 -10.48
C ASP A 140 24.66 16.60 -9.55
N GLY A 141 23.68 15.88 -10.11
CA GLY A 141 22.66 15.15 -9.36
C GLY A 141 21.53 16.03 -8.84
N ARG A 142 21.37 17.26 -9.35
CA ARG A 142 20.27 18.15 -8.96
C ARG A 142 19.02 17.83 -9.75
N ILE A 143 17.89 17.74 -9.05
CA ILE A 143 16.59 17.38 -9.65
C ILE A 143 15.80 18.64 -9.97
N THR A 144 15.20 18.67 -11.16
CA THR A 144 14.24 19.71 -11.58
C THR A 144 13.01 19.05 -12.22
N GLY A 145 11.82 19.43 -11.74
CA GLY A 145 10.54 18.90 -12.22
C GLY A 145 9.48 18.81 -11.13
N THR A 146 8.46 18.00 -11.38
CA THR A 146 7.35 17.82 -10.43
C THR A 146 6.96 16.34 -10.33
N LYS A 147 6.49 15.93 -9.15
CA LYS A 147 5.87 14.62 -8.93
C LYS A 147 4.47 14.81 -8.39
N GLN A 148 3.56 13.92 -8.74
CA GLN A 148 2.15 14.03 -8.41
C GLN A 148 1.64 12.80 -7.69
N TRP A 149 0.67 13.03 -6.78
CA TRP A 149 0.01 11.98 -5.99
C TRP A 149 0.96 11.17 -5.12
N ILE A 150 1.91 11.82 -4.49
CA ILE A 150 2.92 11.14 -3.69
C ILE A 150 2.40 10.88 -2.28
N THR A 151 2.17 9.62 -1.96
CA THR A 151 1.80 9.16 -0.62
C THR A 151 2.87 9.54 0.38
N ASN A 152 2.47 10.02 1.55
CA ASN A 152 3.32 10.59 2.60
C ASN A 152 3.98 11.92 2.22
N GLY A 153 3.68 12.52 1.07
CA GLY A 153 4.43 13.62 0.46
C GLY A 153 4.60 14.85 1.34
N SER A 154 3.61 15.20 2.17
CA SER A 154 3.70 16.38 3.07
C SER A 154 4.41 16.07 4.40
N TYR A 155 4.57 14.80 4.76
CA TYR A 155 5.10 14.39 6.08
C TYR A 155 6.37 13.55 6.02
N ALA A 156 6.76 13.11 4.83
CA ALA A 156 7.99 12.34 4.65
C ALA A 156 9.23 13.20 4.86
N SER A 157 10.24 12.61 5.48
CA SER A 157 11.58 13.18 5.63
C SER A 157 12.53 12.71 4.53
N THR A 158 12.26 11.52 3.98
CA THR A 158 13.10 10.86 2.96
C THR A 158 12.25 10.46 1.77
N PHE A 159 12.67 10.89 0.58
CA PHE A 159 11.98 10.65 -0.68
C PHE A 159 12.85 9.83 -1.63
N LEU A 160 12.37 8.67 -2.08
CA LEU A 160 12.95 7.96 -3.20
C LEU A 160 12.36 8.53 -4.49
N VAL A 161 13.15 9.31 -5.23
CA VAL A 161 12.74 10.07 -6.41
C VAL A 161 13.35 9.48 -7.68
N PHE A 162 12.55 9.39 -8.73
CA PHE A 162 13.01 8.93 -10.04
C PHE A 162 13.03 10.10 -11.04
N ALA A 163 14.14 10.25 -11.74
CA ALA A 163 14.36 11.34 -12.70
C ALA A 163 15.14 10.87 -13.92
N ARG A 164 14.89 11.53 -15.06
CA ARG A 164 15.72 11.34 -16.27
C ARG A 164 17.10 11.91 -16.08
N GLU A 165 18.09 11.17 -16.52
CA GLU A 165 19.47 11.56 -16.62
C GLU A 165 20.05 11.15 -17.97
N GLU A 166 21.30 11.48 -18.27
CA GLU A 166 21.94 11.20 -19.56
C GLU A 166 21.85 9.72 -19.97
N ARG A 167 22.00 8.80 -19.01
CA ARG A 167 22.03 7.34 -19.24
C ARG A 167 20.67 6.66 -19.10
N GLY A 168 19.57 7.41 -19.00
CA GLY A 168 18.22 6.86 -18.88
C GLY A 168 17.46 7.40 -17.65
N ILE A 169 16.90 6.54 -16.82
CA ILE A 169 16.22 6.93 -15.58
C ILE A 169 17.09 6.53 -14.40
N GLY A 170 17.43 7.50 -13.55
CA GLY A 170 18.12 7.33 -12.28
C GLY A 170 17.15 7.26 -11.11
N ALA A 171 17.61 6.70 -10.00
CA ALA A 171 16.96 6.77 -8.70
C ALA A 171 17.80 7.65 -7.76
N PHE A 172 17.14 8.47 -6.97
CA PHE A 172 17.77 9.47 -6.12
C PHE A 172 17.08 9.55 -4.78
N VAL A 173 17.81 9.89 -3.74
CA VAL A 173 17.28 10.23 -2.42
C VAL A 173 17.26 11.74 -2.28
N VAL A 174 16.09 12.30 -1.98
CA VAL A 174 15.91 13.70 -1.62
C VAL A 174 15.46 13.77 -0.18
N ARG A 175 16.01 14.74 0.57
CA ARG A 175 15.64 14.99 1.95
C ARG A 175 14.63 16.12 2.05
N ALA A 176 13.66 16.01 2.95
CA ALA A 176 12.83 17.16 3.31
C ALA A 176 13.71 18.32 3.77
N GLY A 177 13.35 19.55 3.36
CA GLY A 177 14.14 20.73 3.66
C GLY A 177 15.36 20.96 2.78
N ALA A 178 15.61 20.12 1.77
CA ALA A 178 16.62 20.38 0.76
C ALA A 178 16.25 21.66 -0.04
N ASP A 179 17.26 22.45 -0.42
CA ASP A 179 17.06 23.66 -1.21
C ASP A 179 16.31 23.33 -2.52
N GLY A 180 15.30 24.13 -2.84
CA GLY A 180 14.49 23.94 -4.06
C GLY A 180 13.49 22.79 -3.99
N PHE A 181 13.31 22.10 -2.85
CA PHE A 181 12.28 21.10 -2.65
C PHE A 181 11.05 21.68 -1.94
N ALA A 182 9.86 21.36 -2.43
CA ALA A 182 8.60 21.69 -1.75
C ALA A 182 7.51 20.63 -1.98
N ALA A 183 6.74 20.31 -0.94
CA ALA A 183 5.40 19.73 -1.06
C ALA A 183 4.44 20.90 -1.30
N VAL A 184 3.89 21.00 -2.52
CA VAL A 184 3.20 22.22 -2.97
C VAL A 184 1.69 22.16 -2.83
N ARG A 185 1.11 20.97 -2.77
CA ARG A 185 -0.34 20.79 -2.64
C ARG A 185 -0.65 19.44 -2.02
N GLU A 186 -1.50 19.44 -1.01
CA GLU A 186 -2.16 18.22 -0.51
C GLU A 186 -3.42 17.95 -1.32
N GLU A 187 -3.67 16.70 -1.68
CA GLU A 187 -4.82 16.31 -2.51
C GLU A 187 -6.08 16.06 -1.67
N GLU A 188 -7.20 16.61 -2.13
CA GLU A 188 -8.53 16.21 -1.64
C GLU A 188 -8.96 14.90 -2.30
N LYS A 189 -9.14 13.86 -1.49
CA LYS A 189 -9.36 12.50 -1.98
C LYS A 189 -10.76 11.98 -1.69
N LEU A 190 -11.19 10.96 -2.44
CA LEU A 190 -12.42 10.22 -2.17
C LEU A 190 -12.35 9.48 -0.82
N GLY A 191 -11.20 8.89 -0.49
CA GLY A 191 -10.92 8.11 0.72
C GLY A 191 -9.45 8.17 1.11
N LEU A 192 -9.04 7.34 2.09
CA LEU A 192 -7.73 7.37 2.72
C LEU A 192 -7.37 8.77 3.27
N ASN A 193 -8.35 9.43 3.88
CA ASN A 193 -8.19 10.83 4.31
C ASN A 193 -7.27 11.00 5.52
N SER A 194 -6.97 9.93 6.24
CA SER A 194 -5.93 9.86 7.28
C SER A 194 -4.51 9.70 6.73
N SER A 195 -4.34 9.54 5.41
CA SER A 195 -3.06 9.48 4.73
C SER A 195 -2.80 10.75 3.93
N SER A 196 -1.57 11.25 3.97
CA SER A 196 -1.12 12.35 3.09
C SER A 196 -0.92 11.86 1.66
N THR A 197 -1.28 12.72 0.71
CA THR A 197 -0.99 12.54 -0.72
C THR A 197 -0.73 13.92 -1.31
N ALA A 198 0.51 14.20 -1.71
CA ALA A 198 0.90 15.53 -2.13
C ALA A 198 1.56 15.56 -3.50
N ASP A 199 1.47 16.75 -4.13
CA ASP A 199 2.29 17.12 -5.27
C ASP A 199 3.62 17.69 -4.77
N LEU A 200 4.72 17.28 -5.43
CA LEU A 200 6.08 17.71 -5.08
C LEU A 200 6.69 18.54 -6.23
N ALA A 201 7.41 19.59 -5.88
CA ALA A 201 8.19 20.40 -6.80
C ALA A 201 9.68 20.36 -6.45
N PHE A 202 10.50 20.39 -7.49
CA PHE A 202 11.96 20.34 -7.42
C PHE A 202 12.53 21.43 -8.33
N GLU A 203 13.35 22.34 -7.77
CA GLU A 203 14.01 23.43 -8.47
C GLU A 203 15.53 23.34 -8.25
N ALA A 204 16.23 22.61 -9.13
CA ALA A 204 17.65 22.27 -8.97
C ALA A 204 17.95 21.70 -7.56
N THR A 205 17.07 20.87 -7.05
CA THR A 205 17.11 20.28 -5.70
C THR A 205 18.29 19.31 -5.59
N PRO A 206 19.20 19.46 -4.60
CA PRO A 206 20.26 18.49 -4.35
C PRO A 206 19.69 17.10 -4.03
N ALA A 207 20.26 16.05 -4.61
CA ALA A 207 19.84 14.69 -4.40
C ALA A 207 21.04 13.73 -4.39
N GLU A 208 20.94 12.69 -3.58
CA GLU A 208 21.93 11.62 -3.51
C GLU A 208 21.52 10.49 -4.46
N ARG A 209 22.45 10.04 -5.31
CA ARG A 209 22.17 8.93 -6.22
C ARG A 209 21.99 7.62 -5.44
N LEU A 210 20.94 6.86 -5.79
CA LEU A 210 20.73 5.51 -5.33
C LEU A 210 21.03 4.51 -6.46
N GLY A 211 22.00 3.64 -6.27
CA GLY A 211 22.38 2.64 -7.26
C GLY A 211 23.15 3.21 -8.47
N GLU A 212 23.19 2.45 -9.57
CA GLU A 212 23.97 2.77 -10.77
C GLU A 212 23.21 3.75 -11.69
N PRO A 213 23.95 4.61 -12.44
CA PRO A 213 23.36 5.50 -13.45
C PRO A 213 22.53 4.74 -14.50
N GLY A 214 21.33 5.25 -14.80
CA GLY A 214 20.41 4.67 -15.80
C GLY A 214 19.67 3.41 -15.32
N LYS A 215 19.86 2.95 -14.07
CA LYS A 215 19.22 1.74 -13.54
C LYS A 215 17.99 2.02 -12.65
N GLY A 216 17.60 3.28 -12.50
CA GLY A 216 16.47 3.67 -11.64
C GLY A 216 15.15 3.00 -12.03
N MET A 217 14.85 2.81 -13.32
CA MET A 217 13.63 2.12 -13.73
C MET A 217 13.61 0.66 -13.24
N ARG A 218 14.73 -0.01 -13.19
CA ARG A 218 14.83 -1.37 -12.61
C ARG A 218 14.52 -1.34 -11.12
N ILE A 219 15.08 -0.35 -10.39
CA ILE A 219 14.78 -0.16 -8.96
C ILE A 219 13.29 0.08 -8.78
N ALA A 220 12.67 1.00 -9.56
CA ALA A 220 11.24 1.29 -9.48
C ALA A 220 10.37 0.04 -9.69
N LEU A 221 10.63 -0.74 -10.75
CA LEU A 221 9.83 -1.93 -11.05
C LEU A 221 9.99 -3.03 -9.99
N THR A 222 11.20 -3.27 -9.50
CA THR A 222 11.44 -4.24 -8.42
C THR A 222 10.76 -3.80 -7.12
N THR A 223 10.76 -2.50 -6.82
CA THR A 223 10.03 -1.91 -5.68
C THR A 223 8.53 -2.14 -5.80
N LEU A 224 7.96 -1.85 -6.98
CA LEU A 224 6.53 -2.04 -7.25
C LEU A 224 6.09 -3.51 -7.16
N ASP A 225 6.96 -4.49 -7.45
CA ASP A 225 6.63 -5.91 -7.27
C ASP A 225 6.36 -6.26 -5.80
N GLY A 226 7.11 -5.67 -4.87
CA GLY A 226 6.85 -5.78 -3.43
C GLY A 226 5.64 -4.95 -2.98
N GLY A 227 5.51 -3.73 -3.51
CA GLY A 227 4.41 -2.80 -3.20
C GLY A 227 3.04 -3.39 -3.53
N ARG A 228 2.91 -4.12 -4.65
CA ARG A 228 1.66 -4.83 -5.02
C ARG A 228 1.17 -5.78 -3.94
N ILE A 229 2.09 -6.49 -3.28
CA ILE A 229 1.75 -7.41 -2.18
C ILE A 229 1.25 -6.62 -0.97
N GLY A 230 1.89 -5.48 -0.64
CA GLY A 230 1.44 -4.58 0.42
C GLY A 230 0.03 -4.03 0.18
N ILE A 231 -0.28 -3.61 -1.06
CA ILE A 231 -1.63 -3.14 -1.42
C ILE A 231 -2.66 -4.27 -1.41
N ALA A 232 -2.27 -5.50 -1.76
CA ALA A 232 -3.15 -6.65 -1.62
C ALA A 232 -3.50 -6.90 -0.14
N ALA A 233 -2.51 -6.81 0.77
CA ALA A 233 -2.73 -6.91 2.21
C ALA A 233 -3.65 -5.81 2.74
N GLN A 234 -3.44 -4.56 2.32
CA GLN A 234 -4.33 -3.45 2.65
C GLN A 234 -5.78 -3.73 2.19
N ALA A 235 -5.96 -4.18 0.97
CA ALA A 235 -7.28 -4.51 0.43
C ALA A 235 -7.97 -5.63 1.22
N VAL A 236 -7.22 -6.66 1.65
CA VAL A 236 -7.72 -7.74 2.52
C VAL A 236 -8.15 -7.15 3.87
N GLY A 237 -7.37 -6.26 4.48
CA GLY A 237 -7.71 -5.59 5.74
C GLY A 237 -9.01 -4.80 5.65
N ILE A 238 -9.18 -3.99 4.59
CA ILE A 238 -10.42 -3.21 4.34
C ILE A 238 -11.63 -4.15 4.18
N ALA A 239 -11.47 -5.22 3.39
CA ALA A 239 -12.55 -6.19 3.18
C ALA A 239 -12.93 -6.93 4.47
N GLN A 240 -11.95 -7.27 5.30
CA GLN A 240 -12.17 -7.90 6.61
C GLN A 240 -12.95 -6.96 7.54
N ALA A 241 -12.59 -5.69 7.64
CA ALA A 241 -13.33 -4.70 8.41
C ALA A 241 -14.81 -4.61 7.99
N ALA A 242 -15.05 -4.63 6.68
CA ALA A 242 -16.40 -4.60 6.11
C ALA A 242 -17.22 -5.86 6.49
N LEU A 243 -16.60 -7.04 6.45
CA LEU A 243 -17.23 -8.30 6.86
C LEU A 243 -17.52 -8.33 8.36
N ASP A 244 -16.55 -7.91 9.19
CA ASP A 244 -16.70 -7.89 10.66
C ASP A 244 -17.89 -7.01 11.04
N MET A 245 -17.99 -5.81 10.46
CA MET A 245 -19.10 -4.89 10.68
C MET A 245 -20.43 -5.44 10.18
N ALA A 246 -20.48 -5.98 8.96
CA ALA A 246 -21.71 -6.54 8.40
C ALA A 246 -22.22 -7.70 9.26
N THR A 247 -21.30 -8.53 9.77
CA THR A 247 -21.61 -9.67 10.63
C THR A 247 -22.16 -9.22 12.00
N ALA A 248 -21.53 -8.21 12.63
CA ALA A 248 -22.01 -7.64 13.88
C ALA A 248 -23.41 -7.04 13.70
N SER A 249 -23.58 -6.18 12.69
CA SER A 249 -24.86 -5.56 12.36
C SER A 249 -25.98 -6.59 12.09
N ALA A 250 -25.66 -7.67 11.37
CA ALA A 250 -26.64 -8.71 11.07
C ALA A 250 -27.14 -9.46 12.32
N LYS A 251 -26.28 -9.62 13.34
CA LYS A 251 -26.62 -10.25 14.61
C LYS A 251 -27.45 -9.34 15.52
N GLU A 252 -27.21 -8.04 15.49
CA GLU A 252 -27.84 -7.07 16.39
C GLU A 252 -29.16 -6.52 15.84
N ARG A 253 -29.20 -6.22 14.54
CA ARG A 253 -30.37 -5.60 13.90
C ARG A 253 -31.52 -6.57 13.81
N SER A 254 -32.67 -6.18 14.35
CA SER A 254 -33.90 -6.97 14.29
C SER A 254 -34.88 -6.43 13.25
N ALA A 255 -35.46 -7.34 12.45
CA ALA A 255 -36.56 -7.08 11.51
C ALA A 255 -37.43 -8.32 11.35
N PHE A 256 -38.73 -8.14 11.11
CA PHE A 256 -39.69 -9.23 10.95
C PHE A 256 -39.65 -10.23 12.10
N GLY A 257 -39.47 -9.75 13.33
CA GLY A 257 -39.55 -10.53 14.56
C GLY A 257 -38.28 -11.25 15.00
N GLY A 258 -37.07 -10.82 14.54
CA GLY A 258 -35.79 -11.35 15.03
C GLY A 258 -34.58 -10.79 14.28
N PRO A 259 -33.36 -11.21 14.64
CA PRO A 259 -32.13 -10.76 13.98
C PRO A 259 -32.17 -11.02 12.48
N ILE A 260 -31.65 -10.07 11.68
CA ILE A 260 -31.62 -10.25 10.21
C ILE A 260 -30.65 -11.36 9.79
N ALA A 261 -29.71 -11.78 10.63
CA ALA A 261 -28.84 -12.93 10.42
C ALA A 261 -29.59 -14.25 10.16
N ARG A 262 -30.87 -14.36 10.54
CA ARG A 262 -31.70 -15.54 10.26
C ARG A 262 -32.15 -15.66 8.79
N PHE A 263 -32.06 -14.60 8.00
CA PHE A 263 -32.47 -14.63 6.59
C PHE A 263 -31.37 -15.20 5.71
N GLN A 264 -31.71 -16.20 4.90
CA GLN A 264 -30.74 -16.85 3.99
C GLN A 264 -30.05 -15.85 3.04
N ALA A 265 -30.77 -14.82 2.57
CA ALA A 265 -30.17 -13.77 1.72
C ALA A 265 -29.01 -13.04 2.43
N ILE A 266 -29.08 -12.83 3.75
CA ILE A 266 -27.99 -12.24 4.54
C ILE A 266 -26.88 -13.27 4.77
N GLN A 267 -27.26 -14.52 5.11
CA GLN A 267 -26.29 -15.60 5.33
C GLN A 267 -25.44 -15.88 4.10
N HIS A 268 -26.05 -15.92 2.90
CA HIS A 268 -25.35 -16.12 1.64
C HIS A 268 -24.34 -14.98 1.38
N LYS A 269 -24.75 -13.71 1.56
CA LYS A 269 -23.84 -12.57 1.41
C LYS A 269 -22.62 -12.68 2.33
N LEU A 270 -22.81 -12.95 3.62
CA LEU A 270 -21.72 -13.09 4.58
C LEU A 270 -20.82 -14.29 4.26
N ALA A 271 -21.37 -15.39 3.78
CA ALA A 271 -20.60 -16.55 3.37
C ALA A 271 -19.75 -16.26 2.11
N ASP A 272 -20.32 -15.57 1.12
CA ASP A 272 -19.59 -15.14 -0.08
C ASP A 272 -18.46 -14.17 0.29
N MET A 273 -18.75 -13.17 1.16
CA MET A 273 -17.77 -12.22 1.68
C MET A 273 -16.59 -12.95 2.33
N GLN A 274 -16.86 -13.85 3.27
CA GLN A 274 -15.83 -14.63 3.97
C GLN A 274 -14.98 -15.45 2.98
N THR A 275 -15.63 -16.14 2.06
CA THR A 275 -14.95 -17.03 1.11
C THR A 275 -13.99 -16.24 0.19
N GLU A 276 -14.43 -15.11 -0.35
CA GLU A 276 -13.62 -14.31 -1.25
C GLU A 276 -12.46 -13.61 -0.52
N ILE A 277 -12.68 -13.16 0.72
CA ILE A 277 -11.62 -12.55 1.54
C ILE A 277 -10.54 -13.60 1.86
N GLU A 278 -10.92 -14.83 2.22
CA GLU A 278 -9.95 -15.91 2.46
C GLU A 278 -9.16 -16.27 1.19
N ALA A 279 -9.82 -16.29 0.04
CA ALA A 279 -9.13 -16.52 -1.24
C ALA A 279 -8.14 -15.40 -1.56
N ALA A 280 -8.52 -14.12 -1.33
CA ALA A 280 -7.63 -12.97 -1.49
C ALA A 280 -6.43 -13.02 -0.55
N ARG A 281 -6.67 -13.36 0.73
CA ARG A 281 -5.63 -13.54 1.75
C ARG A 281 -4.65 -14.65 1.35
N ALA A 282 -5.15 -15.79 0.90
CA ALA A 282 -4.31 -16.93 0.47
C ALA A 282 -3.38 -16.54 -0.69
N LEU A 283 -3.88 -15.81 -1.70
CA LEU A 283 -3.06 -15.30 -2.81
C LEU A 283 -2.00 -14.31 -2.32
N THR A 284 -2.37 -13.41 -1.41
CA THR A 284 -1.47 -12.39 -0.83
C THR A 284 -0.35 -13.05 -0.03
N TRP A 285 -0.67 -14.00 0.84
CA TRP A 285 0.32 -14.72 1.64
C TRP A 285 1.23 -15.60 0.78
N ARG A 286 0.69 -16.21 -0.28
CA ARG A 286 1.52 -16.96 -1.26
C ARG A 286 2.57 -16.04 -1.90
N ALA A 287 2.17 -14.87 -2.37
CA ALA A 287 3.09 -13.90 -2.98
C ALA A 287 4.14 -13.42 -1.97
N ALA A 288 3.75 -13.16 -0.71
CA ALA A 288 4.66 -12.77 0.36
C ALA A 288 5.70 -13.85 0.65
N ARG A 289 5.30 -15.12 0.75
CA ARG A 289 6.21 -16.26 0.97
C ARG A 289 7.20 -16.46 -0.17
N LEU A 290 6.79 -16.27 -1.41
CA LEU A 290 7.71 -16.34 -2.55
C LEU A 290 8.74 -15.22 -2.47
N LYS A 291 8.32 -13.98 -2.16
CA LYS A 291 9.23 -12.84 -2.01
C LYS A 291 10.26 -13.09 -0.89
N GLN A 292 9.83 -13.48 0.31
CA GLN A 292 10.74 -13.71 1.44
C GLN A 292 11.73 -14.86 1.20
N SER A 293 11.36 -15.83 0.36
CA SER A 293 12.22 -16.96 -0.02
C SER A 293 13.13 -16.64 -1.21
N GLY A 294 13.15 -15.39 -1.71
CA GLY A 294 13.97 -14.99 -2.85
C GLY A 294 13.51 -15.54 -4.19
N HIS A 295 12.29 -16.08 -4.28
CA HIS A 295 11.74 -16.61 -5.52
C HIS A 295 11.08 -15.50 -6.36
N PRO A 296 10.99 -15.67 -7.70
CA PRO A 296 10.20 -14.80 -8.55
C PRO A 296 8.75 -14.70 -8.04
N HIS A 297 8.23 -13.48 -7.90
CA HIS A 297 6.93 -13.21 -7.31
C HIS A 297 6.13 -12.11 -8.05
N THR A 298 6.64 -11.62 -9.18
CA THR A 298 6.01 -10.54 -9.96
C THR A 298 4.58 -10.91 -10.39
N VAL A 299 4.37 -12.14 -10.87
CA VAL A 299 3.05 -12.62 -11.34
C VAL A 299 2.12 -12.84 -10.17
N GLU A 300 2.59 -13.48 -9.12
CA GLU A 300 1.80 -13.76 -7.92
C GLU A 300 1.43 -12.46 -7.17
N GLY A 301 2.33 -11.49 -7.10
CA GLY A 301 2.03 -10.16 -6.58
C GLY A 301 0.96 -9.43 -7.41
N ALA A 302 1.03 -9.53 -8.75
CA ALA A 302 0.01 -8.98 -9.64
C ALA A 302 -1.35 -9.68 -9.48
N GLN A 303 -1.37 -11.02 -9.36
CA GLN A 303 -2.59 -11.81 -9.11
C GLN A 303 -3.22 -11.44 -7.76
N ALA A 304 -2.42 -11.38 -6.70
CA ALA A 304 -2.86 -11.02 -5.36
C ALA A 304 -3.51 -9.62 -5.36
N LYS A 305 -2.81 -8.62 -5.91
CA LYS A 305 -3.30 -7.24 -5.96
C LYS A 305 -4.57 -7.10 -6.80
N LEU A 306 -4.61 -7.71 -7.98
CA LEU A 306 -5.78 -7.69 -8.86
C LEU A 306 -7.02 -8.28 -8.19
N PHE A 307 -6.86 -9.44 -7.55
CA PHE A 307 -7.98 -10.14 -6.92
C PHE A 307 -8.41 -9.45 -5.62
N ALA A 308 -7.47 -9.14 -4.72
CA ALA A 308 -7.78 -8.53 -3.42
C ALA A 308 -8.46 -7.16 -3.57
N SER A 309 -8.00 -6.31 -4.50
CA SER A 309 -8.64 -5.00 -4.73
C SER A 309 -10.06 -5.13 -5.28
N ALA A 310 -10.31 -6.08 -6.17
CA ALA A 310 -11.67 -6.34 -6.68
C ALA A 310 -12.59 -6.90 -5.58
N VAL A 311 -12.07 -7.77 -4.70
CA VAL A 311 -12.78 -8.28 -3.51
C VAL A 311 -13.11 -7.13 -2.56
N ALA A 312 -12.13 -6.30 -2.18
CA ALA A 312 -12.36 -5.19 -1.26
C ALA A 312 -13.46 -4.25 -1.77
N ARG A 313 -13.40 -3.83 -3.03
CA ARG A 313 -14.43 -2.97 -3.64
C ARG A 313 -15.82 -3.61 -3.60
N ARG A 314 -15.92 -4.91 -3.89
CA ARG A 314 -17.21 -5.62 -3.90
C ARG A 314 -17.74 -5.82 -2.48
N GLN A 315 -16.92 -6.30 -1.55
CA GLN A 315 -17.35 -6.65 -0.21
C GLN A 315 -17.69 -5.44 0.66
N THR A 316 -17.02 -4.31 0.46
CA THR A 316 -17.42 -3.05 1.10
C THR A 316 -18.80 -2.56 0.62
N GLY A 317 -19.13 -2.76 -0.66
CA GLY A 317 -20.48 -2.52 -1.19
C GLY A 317 -21.53 -3.46 -0.58
N GLU A 318 -21.21 -4.76 -0.41
CA GLU A 318 -22.10 -5.72 0.23
C GLU A 318 -22.32 -5.41 1.72
N ALA A 319 -21.30 -4.92 2.43
CA ALA A 319 -21.44 -4.46 3.81
C ALA A 319 -22.43 -3.29 3.93
N ILE A 320 -22.33 -2.29 3.04
CA ILE A 320 -23.32 -1.20 2.96
C ILE A 320 -24.73 -1.78 2.75
N GLN A 321 -24.88 -2.75 1.84
CA GLN A 321 -26.17 -3.37 1.56
C GLN A 321 -26.75 -4.14 2.75
N VAL A 322 -25.90 -4.85 3.53
CA VAL A 322 -26.32 -5.55 4.76
C VAL A 322 -26.79 -4.56 5.83
N LEU A 323 -26.08 -3.45 6.01
CA LEU A 323 -26.47 -2.39 6.95
C LEU A 323 -27.68 -1.59 6.48
N GLY A 324 -27.97 -1.58 5.19
CA GLY A 324 -29.06 -0.81 4.58
C GLY A 324 -28.83 0.70 4.77
N GLY A 325 -29.86 1.46 5.19
CA GLY A 325 -29.78 2.91 5.37
C GLY A 325 -28.61 3.35 6.30
N TYR A 326 -28.35 2.61 7.35
CA TYR A 326 -27.21 2.86 8.26
C TYR A 326 -25.85 2.75 7.55
N GLY A 327 -25.70 1.82 6.61
CA GLY A 327 -24.46 1.67 5.83
C GLY A 327 -24.18 2.85 4.88
N TYR A 328 -25.20 3.63 4.57
CA TYR A 328 -25.10 4.80 3.67
C TYR A 328 -24.83 6.12 4.42
N THR A 329 -24.91 6.11 5.75
CA THR A 329 -24.67 7.30 6.58
C THR A 329 -23.24 7.28 7.15
N LYS A 330 -22.70 8.48 7.45
CA LYS A 330 -21.35 8.65 8.04
C LYS A 330 -21.29 8.29 9.55
N GLU A 331 -22.37 7.83 10.13
CA GLU A 331 -22.41 7.32 11.51
C GLU A 331 -21.72 5.95 11.63
N PHE A 332 -21.74 5.18 10.53
CA PHE A 332 -21.11 3.87 10.44
C PHE A 332 -19.95 3.91 9.43
N PRO A 333 -18.83 3.22 9.71
CA PRO A 333 -17.67 3.27 8.83
C PRO A 333 -17.81 2.48 7.51
N ALA A 334 -18.95 1.85 7.21
CA ALA A 334 -19.16 1.07 6.00
C ALA A 334 -18.93 1.91 4.72
N GLU A 335 -19.41 3.16 4.69
CA GLU A 335 -19.23 4.07 3.56
C GLU A 335 -17.76 4.50 3.40
N ARG A 336 -17.00 4.65 4.52
CA ARG A 336 -15.58 4.94 4.50
C ARG A 336 -14.80 3.77 3.90
N TYR A 337 -15.06 2.54 4.33
CA TYR A 337 -14.43 1.35 3.75
C TYR A 337 -14.65 1.25 2.25
N TYR A 338 -15.85 1.60 1.77
CA TYR A 338 -16.16 1.61 0.33
C TYR A 338 -15.36 2.68 -0.43
N ARG A 339 -15.22 3.89 0.13
CA ARG A 339 -14.40 4.96 -0.46
C ARG A 339 -12.92 4.58 -0.49
N ASP A 340 -12.42 4.04 0.60
CA ASP A 340 -11.02 3.63 0.78
C ASP A 340 -10.65 2.46 -0.15
N ALA A 341 -11.53 1.48 -0.31
CA ALA A 341 -11.29 0.33 -1.17
C ALA A 341 -11.03 0.72 -2.63
N LYS A 342 -11.64 1.80 -3.14
CA LYS A 342 -11.59 2.15 -4.56
C LYS A 342 -10.18 2.41 -5.07
N VAL A 343 -9.33 3.07 -4.30
CA VAL A 343 -7.98 3.43 -4.75
C VAL A 343 -7.07 2.21 -4.88
N THR A 344 -7.36 1.10 -4.19
CA THR A 344 -6.58 -0.14 -4.31
C THR A 344 -6.58 -0.75 -5.72
N GLU A 345 -7.56 -0.41 -6.56
CA GLU A 345 -7.61 -0.76 -7.98
C GLU A 345 -6.73 0.14 -8.86
N ILE A 346 -6.24 1.29 -8.34
CA ILE A 346 -5.62 2.37 -9.12
C ILE A 346 -4.12 2.46 -8.89
N TYR A 347 -3.68 2.72 -7.65
CA TYR A 347 -2.27 2.95 -7.35
C TYR A 347 -1.44 1.66 -7.32
N GLU A 348 -0.09 1.78 -7.24
CA GLU A 348 0.86 0.65 -7.31
C GLU A 348 0.66 -0.23 -8.57
N GLY A 349 0.24 0.41 -9.66
CA GLY A 349 -0.16 -0.21 -10.92
C GLY A 349 -1.64 -0.57 -10.97
N THR A 350 -2.37 0.02 -11.92
CA THR A 350 -3.82 -0.20 -12.06
C THR A 350 -4.17 -1.67 -12.29
N SER A 351 -5.44 -2.03 -12.11
CA SER A 351 -5.94 -3.38 -12.41
C SER A 351 -5.63 -3.82 -13.84
N GLU A 352 -5.64 -2.88 -14.81
CA GLU A 352 -5.25 -3.11 -16.20
C GLU A 352 -3.77 -3.47 -16.32
N ILE A 353 -2.90 -2.76 -15.59
CA ILE A 353 -1.46 -3.07 -15.55
C ILE A 353 -1.21 -4.45 -14.95
N GLN A 354 -1.93 -4.82 -13.86
CA GLN A 354 -1.81 -6.17 -13.29
C GLN A 354 -2.19 -7.24 -14.32
N LYS A 355 -3.29 -7.03 -15.06
CA LYS A 355 -3.71 -7.94 -16.13
C LYS A 355 -2.66 -8.07 -17.23
N LEU A 356 -2.00 -6.96 -17.61
CA LEU A 356 -0.91 -6.99 -18.59
C LEU A 356 0.32 -7.77 -18.09
N VAL A 357 0.68 -7.63 -16.80
CA VAL A 357 1.77 -8.40 -16.18
C VAL A 357 1.47 -9.89 -16.24
N ILE A 358 0.27 -10.28 -15.83
CA ILE A 358 -0.18 -11.69 -15.84
C ILE A 358 -0.23 -12.23 -17.27
N ALA A 359 -0.82 -11.48 -18.21
CA ALA A 359 -0.95 -11.89 -19.60
C ALA A 359 0.42 -12.07 -20.28
N ARG A 360 1.40 -11.19 -20.00
CA ARG A 360 2.77 -11.35 -20.53
C ARG A 360 3.43 -12.64 -20.04
N ALA A 361 3.21 -13.00 -18.79
CA ALA A 361 3.75 -14.26 -18.25
C ALA A 361 3.09 -15.50 -18.88
N LEU A 362 1.80 -15.43 -19.20
CA LEU A 362 1.04 -16.52 -19.82
C LEU A 362 1.36 -16.69 -21.31
N LEU A 363 1.48 -15.57 -22.04
CA LEU A 363 1.57 -15.57 -23.51
C LEU A 363 3.01 -15.49 -24.02
N GLY A 364 3.95 -15.06 -23.17
CA GLY A 364 5.37 -15.01 -23.51
C GLY A 364 5.67 -14.22 -24.79
N GLU A 365 6.43 -14.83 -25.68
CA GLU A 365 6.85 -14.20 -26.95
C GLU A 365 5.70 -13.97 -27.94
N ALA A 366 4.57 -14.66 -27.80
CA ALA A 366 3.39 -14.46 -28.66
C ALA A 366 2.80 -13.03 -28.57
N MET A 367 3.12 -12.27 -27.50
CA MET A 367 2.74 -10.86 -27.39
C MET A 367 3.73 -9.90 -28.05
N ARG A 368 4.88 -10.35 -28.51
CA ARG A 368 5.79 -9.51 -29.29
C ARG A 368 5.23 -9.41 -30.71
N SER A 369 4.88 -8.19 -31.14
CA SER A 369 4.53 -7.97 -32.54
C SER A 369 5.68 -8.46 -33.41
N PRO A 370 5.40 -9.16 -34.54
CA PRO A 370 6.46 -9.51 -35.48
C PRO A 370 7.18 -8.24 -35.93
N PRO A 371 8.50 -8.25 -36.11
CA PRO A 371 9.21 -7.11 -36.63
C PRO A 371 8.69 -6.81 -38.04
N GLY A 372 7.95 -5.72 -38.21
CA GLY A 372 7.53 -5.22 -39.51
C GLY A 372 6.17 -5.70 -40.01
N GLY A 373 5.12 -5.43 -39.29
CA GLY A 373 3.72 -5.52 -39.76
C GLY A 373 3.02 -4.20 -39.48
N ALA A 374 2.99 -3.31 -40.48
CA ALA A 374 2.08 -2.18 -40.50
C ALA A 374 0.63 -2.72 -40.54
N ILE A 375 -0.23 -2.25 -39.63
CA ILE A 375 -1.66 -2.09 -39.85
C ILE A 375 -1.96 -0.59 -39.75
#